data_9bde9b2dc1742e07212de5087354dfe5
#
_entry.id   9bde9b2dc1742e07212de5087354dfe5
#
_cell.length_a   1.000
_cell.length_b   1.000
_cell.length_c   1.000
_cell.angle_alpha   90.00
_cell.angle_beta   90.00
_cell.angle_gamma   90.00
#
_symmetry.space_group_name_H-M   'P 1'
#
loop_
_entity.id
_entity.type
_entity.pdbx_description
1 polymer ?
#
loop_
_entity_poly.entity_id
_entity_poly.type
_entity_poly.pdbx_seq_one_letter_code
_entity_poly.pdbx_strand_id
1 'polypeptide(L)'
;MQYKSSASPHLLEIAWEACNQVGGIYTVIRSKVPAMIEYWGDQYCLVGPYVPQQAANEFEPTDDYSDVYGQAVLELRAQGVECYYGTWLVTGRPRIVLINPFSAFNQLGEIKYYLWENHRIPTSNEDLLNQVLAFGQQVKRFISILAQKAQVVAHFHEWMVGSPIPDLRREQVPVKIVFTTHATLLGRYLAMNDPNFYDQLTSVDWQKEARHFNIEPAVSIERAAAHGAHVFTTVSEVTVRECIYLLDRIPDTVLPNGLNIRRFTAMHEFQNLHLTYKKRIHRFVMGHFFQSFPFDLEKTVYFFTSGRFEYRNKGFDLTLEALARLNYRMKQAKSDMTVVMFFVTKQPFYSINPGVLHSKALMEEIQETCEAIKDQIGERLFYDAATSSDHKLPQINDFVDDYWKLRYRRTIQSWKTHQLPPVVTHNLVNDQSDEILHFLRSSNLVNNADDRVKIVYHPDFISPTNPLFGMEYGQFVRGCHLGIFPSYYEPWGYTPLECVASGIPAVTSDLSGFGDYVKKHIKKYSDKGIYVIDRHERGFDESAEQLADHLLDYVEMNRRERISQRNRVEGLSEMFDWKKLLVHYERAYQLALSTSQE
;
A
#
# COMPACT_ATOMS: atom_id res chain seq x y z
N MET A 1 30.33 7.91 -4.92
CA MET A 1 31.11 9.15 -5.25
C MET A 1 30.20 10.33 -4.89
N GLN A 2 30.62 11.21 -4.00
CA GLN A 2 29.85 12.41 -3.66
C GLN A 2 30.13 13.48 -4.74
N TYR A 3 29.08 13.95 -5.42
CA TYR A 3 29.17 15.13 -6.26
C TYR A 3 29.36 16.37 -5.36
N LYS A 4 30.59 16.82 -5.17
CA LYS A 4 30.94 18.05 -4.47
C LYS A 4 31.76 18.95 -5.41
N SER A 5 31.09 19.54 -6.41
CA SER A 5 31.64 20.67 -7.12
C SER A 5 30.53 21.61 -7.57
N SER A 6 30.81 22.89 -7.74
CA SER A 6 29.89 23.92 -8.23
C SER A 6 29.40 23.71 -9.68
N ALA A 7 29.77 22.59 -10.30
CA ALA A 7 29.37 22.16 -11.64
C ALA A 7 28.54 20.89 -11.65
N SER A 8 28.06 20.44 -10.49
CA SER A 8 27.24 19.20 -10.40
C SER A 8 25.79 19.48 -10.78
N PRO A 9 25.12 18.54 -11.50
CA PRO A 9 23.73 18.74 -11.91
C PRO A 9 22.78 18.80 -10.72
N HIS A 10 21.71 19.57 -10.85
CA HIS A 10 20.58 19.59 -9.93
C HIS A 10 19.53 18.58 -10.38
N LEU A 11 19.00 17.80 -9.45
CA LEU A 11 17.90 16.89 -9.68
C LEU A 11 16.59 17.54 -9.25
N LEU A 12 15.69 17.71 -10.20
CA LEU A 12 14.34 18.16 -9.98
C LEU A 12 13.39 16.98 -10.17
N GLU A 13 12.68 16.58 -9.12
CA GLU A 13 11.74 15.47 -9.19
C GLU A 13 10.31 16.00 -9.17
N ILE A 14 9.56 15.76 -10.26
CA ILE A 14 8.24 16.33 -10.50
C ILE A 14 7.19 15.24 -10.38
N ALA A 15 6.24 15.41 -9.47
CA ALA A 15 5.15 14.47 -9.30
C ALA A 15 3.86 15.17 -8.85
N TRP A 16 2.74 14.73 -9.39
CA TRP A 16 1.42 15.19 -8.95
C TRP A 16 1.15 14.87 -7.46
N GLU A 17 1.77 13.80 -6.97
CA GLU A 17 1.63 13.34 -5.59
C GLU A 17 2.74 13.85 -4.65
N ALA A 18 3.58 14.80 -5.05
CA ALA A 18 4.51 15.44 -4.14
C ALA A 18 3.76 16.41 -3.21
N CYS A 19 3.82 16.17 -1.89
CA CYS A 19 3.02 16.88 -0.88
C CYS A 19 1.49 16.86 -1.16
N ASN A 20 1.02 15.82 -1.84
CA ASN A 20 -0.37 15.64 -2.24
C ASN A 20 -0.71 14.14 -2.26
N GLN A 21 -1.31 13.64 -1.20
CA GLN A 21 -1.60 12.22 -1.04
C GLN A 21 -2.86 11.81 -1.81
N VAL A 22 -2.66 11.22 -3.00
CA VAL A 22 -3.74 10.71 -3.86
C VAL A 22 -3.64 9.19 -4.04
N GLY A 23 -2.44 8.67 -4.25
CA GLY A 23 -2.22 7.26 -4.58
C GLY A 23 -0.88 6.70 -4.09
N GLY A 24 -0.37 5.70 -4.80
CA GLY A 24 0.85 4.97 -4.41
C GLY A 24 2.15 5.72 -4.67
N ILE A 25 2.17 6.69 -5.58
CA ILE A 25 3.37 7.46 -5.92
C ILE A 25 3.80 8.34 -4.74
N TYR A 26 2.84 8.86 -3.98
CA TYR A 26 3.13 9.55 -2.71
C TYR A 26 4.01 8.69 -1.80
N THR A 27 3.69 7.40 -1.64
CA THR A 27 4.47 6.46 -0.82
C THR A 27 5.86 6.21 -1.41
N VAL A 28 5.96 6.07 -2.74
CA VAL A 28 7.24 5.90 -3.45
C VAL A 28 8.17 7.08 -3.13
N ILE A 29 7.72 8.30 -3.42
CA ILE A 29 8.53 9.51 -3.28
C ILE A 29 8.88 9.74 -1.81
N ARG A 30 7.88 9.74 -0.93
CA ARG A 30 8.07 9.94 0.51
C ARG A 30 9.07 8.97 1.13
N SER A 31 9.01 7.69 0.75
CA SER A 31 9.91 6.67 1.29
C SER A 31 11.34 6.78 0.72
N LYS A 32 11.48 7.31 -0.50
CA LYS A 32 12.75 7.50 -1.19
C LYS A 32 13.53 8.74 -0.71
N VAL A 33 12.83 9.80 -0.32
CA VAL A 33 13.41 11.10 0.06
C VAL A 33 14.65 11.00 0.96
N PRO A 34 14.67 10.21 2.06
CA PRO A 34 15.85 10.15 2.93
C PRO A 34 17.12 9.71 2.19
N ALA A 35 17.00 8.73 1.29
CA ALA A 35 18.12 8.25 0.48
C ALA A 35 18.53 9.29 -0.59
N MET A 36 17.54 9.99 -1.17
CA MET A 36 17.82 11.05 -2.15
C MET A 36 18.56 12.23 -1.52
N ILE A 37 18.16 12.67 -0.33
CA ILE A 37 18.85 13.74 0.42
C ILE A 37 20.26 13.32 0.84
N GLU A 38 20.45 12.06 1.27
CA GLU A 38 21.78 11.53 1.63
C GLU A 38 22.74 11.57 0.42
N TYR A 39 22.21 11.36 -0.80
CA TYR A 39 22.99 11.30 -2.03
C TYR A 39 23.17 12.67 -2.73
N TRP A 40 22.07 13.40 -2.93
CA TRP A 40 22.05 14.66 -3.70
C TRP A 40 22.20 15.91 -2.83
N GLY A 41 21.89 15.84 -1.53
CA GLY A 41 21.98 16.99 -0.61
C GLY A 41 21.15 18.18 -1.09
N ASP A 42 21.81 19.33 -1.16
CA ASP A 42 21.20 20.59 -1.58
C ASP A 42 20.86 20.69 -3.08
N GLN A 43 21.29 19.71 -3.87
CA GLN A 43 21.01 19.65 -5.31
C GLN A 43 19.70 18.91 -5.63
N TYR A 44 18.93 18.53 -4.63
CA TYR A 44 17.66 17.85 -4.77
C TYR A 44 16.49 18.74 -4.42
N CYS A 45 15.51 18.85 -5.31
CA CYS A 45 14.27 19.57 -5.07
C CYS A 45 13.08 18.83 -5.69
N LEU A 46 11.95 18.83 -5.00
CA LEU A 46 10.68 18.30 -5.48
C LEU A 46 9.82 19.42 -6.08
N VAL A 47 8.94 19.05 -7.01
CA VAL A 47 7.90 19.95 -7.54
C VAL A 47 6.57 19.23 -7.53
N GLY A 48 5.55 19.87 -6.95
CA GLY A 48 4.18 19.36 -6.89
C GLY A 48 3.13 20.44 -7.07
N PRO A 49 1.85 20.06 -7.23
CA PRO A 49 0.75 21.00 -7.25
C PRO A 49 0.50 21.56 -5.85
N TYR A 50 0.16 22.85 -5.78
CA TYR A 50 -0.30 23.44 -4.52
C TYR A 50 -1.75 23.07 -4.27
N VAL A 51 -1.98 22.20 -3.30
CA VAL A 51 -3.31 21.81 -2.79
C VAL A 51 -3.41 22.30 -1.35
N PRO A 52 -4.16 23.38 -1.06
CA PRO A 52 -4.13 24.05 0.25
C PRO A 52 -4.37 23.15 1.44
N GLN A 53 -5.32 22.21 1.33
CA GLN A 53 -5.68 21.28 2.42
C GLN A 53 -4.54 20.29 2.75
N GLN A 54 -3.80 19.84 1.76
CA GLN A 54 -2.65 18.93 1.93
C GLN A 54 -1.42 19.72 2.40
N ALA A 55 -1.15 20.85 1.76
CA ALA A 55 -0.03 21.71 2.10
C ALA A 55 -0.09 22.22 3.56
N ALA A 56 -1.27 22.53 4.08
CA ALA A 56 -1.46 22.97 5.46
C ALA A 56 -0.90 21.99 6.51
N ASN A 57 -0.84 20.70 6.20
CA ASN A 57 -0.39 19.66 7.12
C ASN A 57 1.07 19.24 6.92
N GLU A 58 1.61 19.40 5.71
CA GLU A 58 2.88 18.77 5.33
C GLU A 58 3.90 19.73 4.71
N PHE A 59 3.57 21.02 4.56
CA PHE A 59 4.45 22.00 3.94
C PHE A 59 4.80 23.13 4.90
N GLU A 60 6.09 23.43 5.02
CA GLU A 60 6.65 24.56 5.78
C GLU A 60 7.28 25.55 4.79
N PRO A 61 6.69 26.74 4.57
CA PRO A 61 7.24 27.75 3.70
C PRO A 61 8.56 28.31 4.25
N THR A 62 9.46 28.76 3.36
CA THR A 62 10.70 29.45 3.73
C THR A 62 10.69 30.89 3.25
N ASP A 63 11.35 31.77 4.00
CA ASP A 63 11.65 33.16 3.61
C ASP A 63 13.05 33.29 2.96
N ASP A 64 13.82 32.21 2.92
CA ASP A 64 15.12 32.17 2.28
C ASP A 64 15.01 31.69 0.82
N TYR A 65 15.24 32.61 -0.11
CA TYR A 65 15.24 32.41 -1.56
C TYR A 65 16.64 32.55 -2.17
N SER A 66 17.69 32.38 -1.38
CA SER A 66 19.07 32.61 -1.81
C SER A 66 19.61 31.54 -2.76
N ASP A 67 19.07 30.33 -2.73
CA ASP A 67 19.48 29.24 -3.61
C ASP A 67 18.86 29.34 -5.03
N VAL A 68 19.32 28.47 -5.94
CA VAL A 68 18.89 28.49 -7.34
C VAL A 68 17.39 28.24 -7.52
N TYR A 69 16.79 27.41 -6.65
CA TYR A 69 15.37 27.11 -6.70
C TYR A 69 14.53 28.29 -6.21
N GLY A 70 14.94 28.90 -5.09
CA GLY A 70 14.30 30.09 -4.55
C GLY A 70 14.33 31.26 -5.54
N GLN A 71 15.48 31.50 -6.18
CA GLN A 71 15.61 32.51 -7.22
C GLN A 71 14.70 32.24 -8.42
N ALA A 72 14.62 30.97 -8.88
CA ALA A 72 13.71 30.59 -9.96
C ALA A 72 12.23 30.77 -9.57
N VAL A 73 11.88 30.50 -8.32
CA VAL A 73 10.51 30.76 -7.78
C VAL A 73 10.18 32.24 -7.78
N LEU A 74 11.12 33.12 -7.39
CA LEU A 74 10.91 34.58 -7.42
C LEU A 74 10.66 35.09 -8.86
N GLU A 75 11.44 34.58 -9.83
CA GLU A 75 11.24 34.92 -11.24
C GLU A 75 9.90 34.40 -11.78
N LEU A 76 9.50 33.20 -11.40
CA LEU A 76 8.21 32.62 -11.77
C LEU A 76 7.04 33.44 -11.20
N ARG A 77 7.16 33.88 -9.93
CA ARG A 77 6.17 34.79 -9.30
C ARG A 77 6.09 36.15 -10.02
N ALA A 78 7.22 36.69 -10.46
CA ALA A 78 7.25 37.92 -11.23
C ALA A 78 6.50 37.80 -12.58
N GLN A 79 6.33 36.58 -13.10
CA GLN A 79 5.51 36.28 -14.28
C GLN A 79 4.02 36.04 -13.94
N GLY A 80 3.59 36.29 -12.69
CA GLY A 80 2.22 36.17 -12.25
C GLY A 80 1.79 34.75 -11.84
N VAL A 81 2.72 33.84 -11.63
CA VAL A 81 2.41 32.48 -11.21
C VAL A 81 2.40 32.38 -9.67
N GLU A 82 1.31 31.89 -9.12
CA GLU A 82 1.21 31.60 -7.69
C GLU A 82 1.96 30.30 -7.38
N CYS A 83 3.07 30.41 -6.66
CA CYS A 83 3.87 29.27 -6.25
C CYS A 83 4.55 29.52 -4.89
N TYR A 84 4.88 28.45 -4.21
CA TYR A 84 5.42 28.45 -2.86
C TYR A 84 6.71 27.62 -2.81
N TYR A 85 7.69 28.08 -2.03
CA TYR A 85 8.95 27.39 -1.82
C TYR A 85 9.15 27.13 -0.34
N GLY A 86 9.66 25.96 0.00
CA GLY A 86 9.87 25.58 1.38
C GLY A 86 10.31 24.12 1.54
N THR A 87 9.90 23.52 2.65
CA THR A 87 10.28 22.16 3.06
C THR A 87 9.04 21.27 3.15
N TRP A 88 9.12 20.08 2.59
CA TRP A 88 8.13 19.04 2.86
C TRP A 88 8.42 18.36 4.20
N LEU A 89 7.43 18.34 5.10
CA LEU A 89 7.55 17.85 6.49
C LEU A 89 7.50 16.30 6.56
N VAL A 90 8.38 15.66 5.82
CA VAL A 90 8.60 14.21 5.85
C VAL A 90 10.03 13.90 6.26
N THR A 91 10.32 12.63 6.57
CA THR A 91 11.68 12.21 6.91
C THR A 91 12.65 12.59 5.79
N GLY A 92 13.73 13.29 6.12
CA GLY A 92 14.68 13.84 5.16
C GLY A 92 14.45 15.32 4.83
N ARG A 93 13.26 15.88 5.11
CA ARG A 93 12.90 17.29 4.97
C ARG A 93 13.39 17.92 3.65
N PRO A 94 12.98 17.38 2.48
CA PRO A 94 13.46 17.87 1.19
C PRO A 94 12.92 19.26 0.88
N ARG A 95 13.66 20.01 0.08
CA ARG A 95 13.14 21.23 -0.56
C ARG A 95 12.02 20.87 -1.53
N ILE A 96 11.00 21.71 -1.57
CA ILE A 96 9.86 21.53 -2.47
C ILE A 96 9.34 22.86 -2.99
N VAL A 97 8.98 22.88 -4.27
CA VAL A 97 8.24 23.95 -4.92
C VAL A 97 6.81 23.47 -5.16
N LEU A 98 5.85 24.20 -4.63
CA LEU A 98 4.41 23.94 -4.86
C LEU A 98 3.84 25.01 -5.78
N ILE A 99 3.27 24.60 -6.91
CA ILE A 99 2.75 25.50 -7.94
C ILE A 99 1.22 25.38 -8.01
N ASN A 100 0.52 26.52 -7.93
CA ASN A 100 -0.93 26.52 -8.05
C ASN A 100 -1.35 26.32 -9.53
N PRO A 101 -2.00 25.19 -9.87
CA PRO A 101 -2.46 24.94 -11.24
C PRO A 101 -3.39 26.02 -11.76
N PHE A 102 -4.22 26.61 -10.89
CA PHE A 102 -5.20 27.63 -11.27
C PHE A 102 -4.59 28.92 -11.81
N SER A 103 -3.31 29.17 -11.60
CA SER A 103 -2.59 30.34 -12.15
C SER A 103 -2.55 30.40 -13.70
N ALA A 104 -2.80 29.26 -14.38
CA ALA A 104 -2.82 29.20 -15.85
C ALA A 104 -4.21 28.91 -16.45
N PHE A 105 -5.27 28.91 -15.64
CA PHE A 105 -6.61 28.57 -16.14
C PHE A 105 -7.16 29.52 -17.21
N ASN A 106 -6.79 30.78 -17.17
CA ASN A 106 -7.11 31.77 -18.19
C ASN A 106 -6.44 31.49 -19.56
N GLN A 107 -5.39 30.66 -19.58
CA GLN A 107 -4.62 30.27 -20.77
C GLN A 107 -4.97 28.86 -21.28
N LEU A 108 -5.92 28.16 -20.65
CA LEU A 108 -6.25 26.76 -21.00
C LEU A 108 -6.62 26.57 -22.48
N GLY A 109 -7.35 27.50 -23.07
CA GLY A 109 -7.69 27.44 -24.48
C GLY A 109 -6.47 27.46 -25.39
N GLU A 110 -5.51 28.31 -25.10
CA GLU A 110 -4.25 28.42 -25.84
C GLU A 110 -3.37 27.17 -25.62
N ILE A 111 -3.29 26.69 -24.37
CA ILE A 111 -2.54 25.46 -24.03
C ILE A 111 -3.07 24.25 -24.79
N LYS A 112 -4.40 24.08 -24.80
CA LYS A 112 -5.07 22.98 -25.51
C LYS A 112 -4.88 23.06 -27.03
N TYR A 113 -5.07 24.26 -27.60
CA TYR A 113 -4.83 24.47 -29.02
C TYR A 113 -3.38 24.17 -29.39
N TYR A 114 -2.43 24.62 -28.60
CA TYR A 114 -1.01 24.42 -28.81
C TYR A 114 -0.59 22.94 -28.75
N LEU A 115 -1.12 22.19 -27.79
CA LEU A 115 -0.89 20.73 -27.69
C LEU A 115 -1.44 19.99 -28.91
N TRP A 116 -2.62 20.39 -29.38
CA TRP A 116 -3.19 19.83 -30.61
C TRP A 116 -2.38 20.17 -31.85
N GLU A 117 -2.05 21.44 -32.02
CA GLU A 117 -1.35 21.92 -33.22
C GLU A 117 0.05 21.31 -33.36
N ASN A 118 0.83 21.30 -32.27
CA ASN A 118 2.24 20.90 -32.33
C ASN A 118 2.47 19.40 -32.05
N HIS A 119 1.60 18.77 -31.27
CA HIS A 119 1.83 17.41 -30.80
C HIS A 119 0.69 16.43 -31.13
N ARG A 120 -0.40 16.92 -31.75
CA ARG A 120 -1.61 16.13 -32.07
C ARG A 120 -2.22 15.45 -30.85
N ILE A 121 -2.06 16.03 -29.67
CA ILE A 121 -2.62 15.53 -28.42
C ILE A 121 -4.06 16.06 -28.31
N PRO A 122 -5.08 15.19 -28.32
CA PRO A 122 -6.46 15.60 -28.10
C PRO A 122 -6.66 16.08 -26.67
N THR A 123 -7.62 16.96 -26.45
CA THR A 123 -7.95 17.47 -25.12
C THR A 123 -9.45 17.44 -24.88
N SER A 124 -9.87 17.39 -23.62
CA SER A 124 -11.26 17.44 -23.18
C SER A 124 -11.46 18.58 -22.16
N ASN A 125 -12.69 18.72 -21.65
CA ASN A 125 -13.01 19.69 -20.59
C ASN A 125 -13.13 19.05 -19.20
N GLU A 126 -12.50 17.91 -19.00
CA GLU A 126 -12.42 17.25 -17.71
C GLU A 126 -11.58 18.08 -16.71
N ASP A 127 -12.08 18.27 -15.49
CA ASP A 127 -11.45 19.14 -14.49
C ASP A 127 -10.02 18.70 -14.14
N LEU A 128 -9.78 17.41 -13.97
CA LEU A 128 -8.45 16.90 -13.66
C LEU A 128 -7.47 17.16 -14.81
N LEU A 129 -7.90 16.90 -16.06
CA LEU A 129 -7.07 17.18 -17.23
C LEU A 129 -6.75 18.68 -17.34
N ASN A 130 -7.71 19.56 -17.09
CA ASN A 130 -7.50 21.00 -17.08
C ASN A 130 -6.44 21.43 -16.06
N GLN A 131 -6.50 20.87 -14.84
CA GLN A 131 -5.51 21.13 -13.80
C GLN A 131 -4.13 20.60 -14.18
N VAL A 132 -4.05 19.39 -14.73
CA VAL A 132 -2.81 18.76 -15.20
C VAL A 132 -2.14 19.59 -16.30
N LEU A 133 -2.90 20.06 -17.29
CA LEU A 133 -2.38 20.89 -18.38
C LEU A 133 -1.90 22.27 -17.89
N ALA A 134 -2.66 22.89 -17.01
CA ALA A 134 -2.30 24.18 -16.42
C ALA A 134 -1.04 24.04 -15.54
N PHE A 135 -0.95 23.01 -14.71
CA PHE A 135 0.23 22.70 -13.92
C PHE A 135 1.46 22.46 -14.79
N GLY A 136 1.33 21.62 -15.83
CA GLY A 136 2.40 21.32 -16.76
C GLY A 136 2.97 22.56 -17.44
N GLN A 137 2.11 23.51 -17.84
CA GLN A 137 2.56 24.79 -18.42
C GLN A 137 3.41 25.60 -17.43
N GLN A 138 3.05 25.63 -16.14
CA GLN A 138 3.82 26.36 -15.14
C GLN A 138 5.12 25.62 -14.78
N VAL A 139 5.10 24.28 -14.74
CA VAL A 139 6.30 23.45 -14.57
C VAL A 139 7.29 23.70 -15.72
N LYS A 140 6.81 23.78 -16.98
CA LYS A 140 7.65 24.13 -18.14
C LYS A 140 8.36 25.46 -17.92
N ARG A 141 7.63 26.50 -17.50
CA ARG A 141 8.21 27.83 -17.21
C ARG A 141 9.25 27.76 -16.10
N PHE A 142 8.95 27.08 -15.01
CA PHE A 142 9.89 26.92 -13.89
C PHE A 142 11.19 26.22 -14.32
N ILE A 143 11.08 25.11 -15.06
CA ILE A 143 12.25 24.39 -15.60
C ILE A 143 13.06 25.28 -16.55
N SER A 144 12.41 26.02 -17.43
CA SER A 144 13.09 26.92 -18.38
C SER A 144 13.87 28.03 -17.68
N ILE A 145 13.36 28.57 -16.57
CA ILE A 145 14.07 29.53 -15.72
C ILE A 145 15.26 28.86 -15.02
N LEU A 146 15.04 27.71 -14.40
CA LEU A 146 16.05 26.99 -13.63
C LEU A 146 17.21 26.51 -14.52
N ALA A 147 16.91 26.03 -15.73
CA ALA A 147 17.91 25.55 -16.69
C ALA A 147 18.86 26.63 -17.21
N GLN A 148 18.49 27.92 -17.08
CA GLN A 148 19.41 29.05 -17.37
C GLN A 148 20.40 29.29 -16.23
N LYS A 149 20.15 28.80 -15.04
CA LYS A 149 20.94 29.02 -13.83
C LYS A 149 21.81 27.84 -13.44
N ALA A 150 21.41 26.62 -13.82
CA ALA A 150 22.08 25.39 -13.43
C ALA A 150 21.87 24.27 -14.46
N GLN A 151 22.77 23.28 -14.47
CA GLN A 151 22.51 22.03 -15.19
C GLN A 151 21.44 21.24 -14.45
N VAL A 152 20.35 20.88 -15.15
CA VAL A 152 19.17 20.25 -14.54
C VAL A 152 18.91 18.88 -15.15
N VAL A 153 18.67 17.89 -14.29
CA VAL A 153 17.99 16.64 -14.61
C VAL A 153 16.57 16.74 -14.05
N ALA A 154 15.56 16.69 -14.90
CA ALA A 154 14.15 16.74 -14.52
C ALA A 154 13.55 15.33 -14.64
N HIS A 155 13.13 14.76 -13.51
CA HIS A 155 12.53 13.45 -13.43
C HIS A 155 11.02 13.58 -13.19
N PHE A 156 10.23 13.22 -14.18
CA PHE A 156 8.78 13.28 -14.18
C PHE A 156 8.17 11.93 -13.84
N HIS A 157 7.18 11.93 -12.95
CA HIS A 157 6.45 10.73 -12.52
C HIS A 157 5.00 10.76 -12.99
N GLU A 158 4.65 9.85 -13.87
CA GLU A 158 3.30 9.64 -14.40
C GLU A 158 2.81 10.69 -15.41
N TRP A 159 1.74 10.32 -16.14
CA TRP A 159 1.13 11.16 -17.17
C TRP A 159 0.68 12.52 -16.65
N MET A 160 0.26 12.60 -15.38
CA MET A 160 -0.24 13.84 -14.76
C MET A 160 0.79 14.97 -14.71
N VAL A 161 2.05 14.67 -14.90
CA VAL A 161 3.11 15.70 -15.01
C VAL A 161 3.83 15.66 -16.35
N GLY A 162 3.40 14.79 -17.26
CA GLY A 162 4.08 14.53 -18.54
C GLY A 162 3.83 15.57 -19.63
N SER A 163 2.78 16.39 -19.52
CA SER A 163 2.36 17.32 -20.57
C SER A 163 3.42 18.34 -21.04
N PRO A 164 4.37 18.82 -20.20
CA PRO A 164 5.40 19.76 -20.64
C PRO A 164 6.55 19.13 -21.43
N ILE A 165 6.73 17.81 -21.35
CA ILE A 165 7.91 17.12 -21.91
C ILE A 165 8.06 17.34 -23.41
N PRO A 166 7.04 17.16 -24.26
CA PRO A 166 7.16 17.38 -25.70
C PRO A 166 7.61 18.80 -26.06
N ASP A 167 7.10 19.79 -25.33
CA ASP A 167 7.45 21.21 -25.56
C ASP A 167 8.87 21.53 -25.10
N LEU A 168 9.31 21.04 -23.93
CA LEU A 168 10.69 21.20 -23.46
C LEU A 168 11.69 20.66 -24.48
N ARG A 169 11.37 19.57 -25.16
CA ARG A 169 12.19 18.99 -26.25
C ARG A 169 12.14 19.86 -27.50
N ARG A 170 10.97 20.25 -27.95
CA ARG A 170 10.77 21.07 -29.16
C ARG A 170 11.43 22.44 -29.03
N GLU A 171 11.34 23.06 -27.86
CA GLU A 171 11.93 24.36 -27.57
C GLU A 171 13.43 24.27 -27.22
N GLN A 172 13.99 23.05 -27.24
CA GLN A 172 15.42 22.78 -26.94
C GLN A 172 15.89 23.36 -25.60
N VAL A 173 15.01 23.34 -24.59
CA VAL A 173 15.39 23.76 -23.24
C VAL A 173 16.55 22.90 -22.75
N PRO A 174 17.66 23.49 -22.20
CA PRO A 174 18.85 22.73 -21.82
C PRO A 174 18.63 21.94 -20.52
N VAL A 175 17.70 20.99 -20.53
CA VAL A 175 17.34 20.10 -19.42
C VAL A 175 17.42 18.64 -19.88
N LYS A 176 17.90 17.76 -19.02
CA LYS A 176 17.85 16.32 -19.24
C LYS A 176 16.61 15.75 -18.60
N ILE A 177 15.82 15.02 -19.37
CA ILE A 177 14.48 14.55 -18.99
C ILE A 177 14.50 13.05 -18.77
N VAL A 178 14.10 12.62 -17.56
CA VAL A 178 13.74 11.25 -17.23
C VAL A 178 12.23 11.22 -17.02
N PHE A 179 11.55 10.25 -17.61
CA PHE A 179 10.13 10.02 -17.40
C PHE A 179 9.87 8.60 -16.90
N THR A 180 9.16 8.48 -15.78
CA THR A 180 8.74 7.17 -15.23
C THR A 180 7.23 7.04 -15.28
N THR A 181 6.74 6.01 -15.97
CA THR A 181 5.38 5.53 -15.77
C THR A 181 5.38 4.41 -14.73
N HIS A 182 4.59 4.58 -13.67
CA HIS A 182 4.47 3.58 -12.58
C HIS A 182 3.43 2.51 -12.90
N ALA A 183 2.45 2.87 -13.73
CA ALA A 183 1.44 2.00 -14.28
C ALA A 183 0.94 2.63 -15.57
N THR A 184 0.84 1.89 -16.65
CA THR A 184 0.24 2.45 -17.87
C THR A 184 -1.23 2.79 -17.60
N LEU A 185 -1.65 3.99 -17.98
CA LEU A 185 -3.03 4.42 -17.73
C LEU A 185 -4.02 3.49 -18.42
N LEU A 186 -3.80 3.19 -19.70
CA LEU A 186 -4.68 2.31 -20.47
C LEU A 186 -4.66 0.87 -19.93
N GLY A 187 -3.49 0.36 -19.55
CA GLY A 187 -3.36 -0.98 -18.96
C GLY A 187 -4.18 -1.14 -17.69
N ARG A 188 -4.23 -0.11 -16.85
CA ARG A 188 -5.08 -0.11 -15.65
C ARG A 188 -6.57 -0.26 -16.00
N TYR A 189 -7.07 0.48 -16.99
CA TYR A 189 -8.47 0.38 -17.43
C TYR A 189 -8.78 -0.97 -18.06
N LEU A 190 -7.89 -1.47 -18.92
CA LEU A 190 -8.05 -2.78 -19.54
C LEU A 190 -8.07 -3.90 -18.49
N ALA A 191 -7.12 -3.92 -17.57
CA ALA A 191 -7.06 -4.94 -16.52
C ALA A 191 -8.28 -4.93 -15.59
N MET A 192 -8.94 -3.79 -15.39
CA MET A 192 -10.20 -3.72 -14.63
C MET A 192 -11.37 -4.34 -15.38
N ASN A 193 -11.37 -4.29 -16.71
CA ASN A 193 -12.52 -4.64 -17.54
C ASN A 193 -12.35 -5.98 -18.28
N ASP A 194 -11.11 -6.43 -18.55
CA ASP A 194 -10.81 -7.66 -19.27
C ASP A 194 -10.08 -8.68 -18.38
N PRO A 195 -10.67 -9.88 -18.15
CA PRO A 195 -10.02 -10.95 -17.39
C PRO A 195 -8.78 -11.54 -18.09
N ASN A 196 -8.64 -11.37 -19.40
CA ASN A 196 -7.57 -11.91 -20.20
C ASN A 196 -6.64 -10.81 -20.75
N PHE A 197 -6.59 -9.66 -20.08
CA PHE A 197 -5.85 -8.49 -20.53
C PHE A 197 -4.40 -8.82 -20.94
N TYR A 198 -3.67 -9.54 -20.09
CA TYR A 198 -2.27 -9.85 -20.39
C TYR A 198 -2.10 -10.83 -21.55
N ASP A 199 -3.07 -11.73 -21.81
CA ASP A 199 -3.04 -12.67 -22.94
C ASP A 199 -3.36 -11.95 -24.26
N GLN A 200 -4.16 -10.90 -24.21
CA GLN A 200 -4.59 -10.11 -25.37
C GLN A 200 -3.75 -8.86 -25.61
N LEU A 201 -2.80 -8.55 -24.72
CA LEU A 201 -2.02 -7.30 -24.72
C LEU A 201 -1.37 -7.01 -26.08
N THR A 202 -0.88 -8.03 -26.78
CA THR A 202 -0.22 -7.89 -28.09
C THR A 202 -1.14 -7.46 -29.24
N SER A 203 -2.46 -7.60 -29.05
CA SER A 203 -3.48 -7.27 -30.06
C SER A 203 -4.28 -6.01 -29.73
N VAL A 204 -3.93 -5.30 -28.66
CA VAL A 204 -4.65 -4.10 -28.22
C VAL A 204 -4.42 -2.94 -29.20
N ASP A 205 -5.50 -2.40 -29.75
CA ASP A 205 -5.49 -1.09 -30.41
C ASP A 205 -5.67 0.00 -29.34
N TRP A 206 -4.57 0.63 -28.95
CA TRP A 206 -4.56 1.61 -27.89
C TRP A 206 -5.49 2.82 -28.13
N GLN A 207 -5.63 3.29 -29.39
CA GLN A 207 -6.49 4.43 -29.72
C GLN A 207 -7.96 4.09 -29.56
N LYS A 208 -8.35 2.92 -30.08
CA LYS A 208 -9.72 2.42 -29.97
C LYS A 208 -10.12 2.26 -28.49
N GLU A 209 -9.28 1.60 -27.71
CA GLU A 209 -9.56 1.35 -26.31
C GLU A 209 -9.51 2.62 -25.46
N ALA A 210 -8.56 3.52 -25.72
CA ALA A 210 -8.50 4.82 -25.01
C ALA A 210 -9.75 5.68 -25.29
N ARG A 211 -10.30 5.64 -26.50
CA ARG A 211 -11.58 6.28 -26.84
C ARG A 211 -12.76 5.59 -26.18
N HIS A 212 -12.77 4.27 -26.16
CA HIS A 212 -13.81 3.48 -25.49
C HIS A 212 -13.95 3.85 -24.02
N PHE A 213 -12.83 4.05 -23.32
CA PHE A 213 -12.81 4.45 -21.93
C PHE A 213 -12.87 5.97 -21.69
N ASN A 214 -12.94 6.80 -22.74
CA ASN A 214 -12.89 8.27 -22.66
C ASN A 214 -11.62 8.84 -22.00
N ILE A 215 -10.47 8.17 -22.16
CA ILE A 215 -9.17 8.56 -21.59
C ILE A 215 -8.12 8.88 -22.67
N GLU A 216 -8.51 9.01 -23.94
CA GLU A 216 -7.59 9.26 -25.07
C GLU A 216 -6.66 10.47 -24.82
N PRO A 217 -7.12 11.60 -24.23
CA PRO A 217 -6.25 12.73 -23.94
C PRO A 217 -5.10 12.36 -22.99
N ALA A 218 -5.42 11.71 -21.89
CA ALA A 218 -4.44 11.35 -20.86
C ALA A 218 -3.45 10.27 -21.35
N VAL A 219 -3.92 9.26 -22.09
CA VAL A 219 -3.07 8.25 -22.75
C VAL A 219 -2.16 8.90 -23.79
N SER A 220 -2.66 9.87 -24.56
CA SER A 220 -1.85 10.60 -25.55
C SER A 220 -0.75 11.42 -24.88
N ILE A 221 -1.01 12.03 -23.72
CA ILE A 221 0.00 12.73 -22.90
C ILE A 221 1.05 11.74 -22.40
N GLU A 222 0.64 10.59 -21.86
CA GLU A 222 1.55 9.55 -21.39
C GLU A 222 2.49 9.07 -22.50
N ARG A 223 1.95 8.77 -23.67
CA ARG A 223 2.72 8.38 -24.86
C ARG A 223 3.68 9.48 -25.30
N ALA A 224 3.20 10.72 -25.40
CA ALA A 224 4.04 11.86 -25.79
C ALA A 224 5.17 12.12 -24.77
N ALA A 225 4.89 11.97 -23.48
CA ALA A 225 5.90 12.08 -22.42
C ALA A 225 6.92 10.94 -22.51
N ALA A 226 6.47 9.70 -22.70
CA ALA A 226 7.34 8.56 -22.90
C ALA A 226 8.28 8.81 -24.09
N HIS A 227 7.76 9.18 -25.26
CA HIS A 227 8.57 9.42 -26.47
C HIS A 227 9.46 10.67 -26.38
N GLY A 228 9.05 11.71 -25.66
CA GLY A 228 9.80 12.95 -25.50
C GLY A 228 10.96 12.88 -24.49
N ALA A 229 10.93 11.94 -23.56
CA ALA A 229 11.97 11.80 -22.55
C ALA A 229 13.33 11.39 -23.15
N HIS A 230 14.45 11.86 -22.58
CA HIS A 230 15.79 11.37 -22.91
C HIS A 230 15.99 9.95 -22.42
N VAL A 231 15.45 9.65 -21.23
CA VAL A 231 15.40 8.31 -20.64
C VAL A 231 13.99 8.01 -20.20
N PHE A 232 13.40 6.96 -20.76
CA PHE A 232 12.10 6.46 -20.37
C PHE A 232 12.26 5.26 -19.45
N THR A 233 11.52 5.23 -18.35
CA THR A 233 11.63 4.20 -17.32
C THR A 233 10.27 3.73 -16.83
N THR A 234 10.26 2.55 -16.24
CA THR A 234 9.10 2.02 -15.51
C THR A 234 9.56 1.25 -14.27
N VAL A 235 8.63 0.74 -13.46
CA VAL A 235 8.95 0.18 -12.14
C VAL A 235 9.13 -1.33 -12.12
N SER A 236 8.69 -2.05 -13.15
CA SER A 236 8.77 -3.52 -13.21
C SER A 236 8.76 -4.05 -14.63
N GLU A 237 9.22 -5.28 -14.79
CA GLU A 237 9.19 -5.98 -16.09
C GLU A 237 7.75 -6.29 -16.55
N VAL A 238 6.80 -6.41 -15.62
CA VAL A 238 5.38 -6.53 -15.96
C VAL A 238 4.93 -5.28 -16.69
N THR A 239 5.26 -4.10 -16.14
CA THR A 239 4.92 -2.81 -16.76
C THR A 239 5.73 -2.56 -18.05
N VAL A 240 6.96 -3.08 -18.19
CA VAL A 240 7.71 -3.02 -19.47
C VAL A 240 6.88 -3.61 -20.61
N ARG A 241 6.24 -4.76 -20.42
CA ARG A 241 5.38 -5.37 -21.44
C ARG A 241 4.22 -4.45 -21.83
N GLU A 242 3.58 -3.82 -20.86
CA GLU A 242 2.53 -2.83 -21.12
C GLU A 242 3.06 -1.62 -21.91
N CYS A 243 4.23 -1.09 -21.54
CA CYS A 243 4.86 0.04 -22.23
C CYS A 243 5.12 -0.27 -23.71
N ILE A 244 5.61 -1.46 -24.03
CA ILE A 244 5.89 -1.88 -25.41
C ILE A 244 4.64 -1.80 -26.27
N TYR A 245 3.53 -2.36 -25.82
CA TYR A 245 2.31 -2.47 -26.64
C TYR A 245 1.36 -1.28 -26.52
N LEU A 246 1.30 -0.62 -25.36
CA LEU A 246 0.36 0.48 -25.15
C LEU A 246 0.98 1.85 -25.37
N LEU A 247 2.29 2.02 -25.08
CA LEU A 247 3.00 3.28 -25.29
C LEU A 247 3.88 3.28 -26.54
N ASP A 248 4.10 2.12 -27.17
CA ASP A 248 4.95 1.95 -28.35
C ASP A 248 6.39 2.44 -28.11
N ARG A 249 6.87 2.25 -26.90
CA ARG A 249 8.25 2.55 -26.50
C ARG A 249 8.75 1.55 -25.46
N ILE A 250 9.94 0.99 -25.72
CA ILE A 250 10.63 0.14 -24.73
C ILE A 250 11.27 1.05 -23.68
N PRO A 251 11.03 0.83 -22.38
CA PRO A 251 11.76 1.53 -21.33
C PRO A 251 13.27 1.29 -21.40
N ASP A 252 14.06 2.35 -21.22
CA ASP A 252 15.52 2.28 -21.25
C ASP A 252 16.08 1.55 -20.03
N THR A 253 15.39 1.62 -18.91
CA THR A 253 15.73 0.88 -17.68
C THR A 253 14.51 0.75 -16.75
N VAL A 254 14.58 -0.23 -15.85
CA VAL A 254 13.57 -0.48 -14.81
C VAL A 254 14.06 0.10 -13.49
N LEU A 255 13.19 0.84 -12.80
CA LEU A 255 13.41 1.46 -11.51
C LEU A 255 12.57 0.77 -10.42
N PRO A 256 13.04 -0.33 -9.81
CA PRO A 256 12.30 -1.03 -8.77
C PRO A 256 12.00 -0.11 -7.60
N ASN A 257 10.80 -0.20 -7.05
CA ASN A 257 10.40 0.59 -5.89
C ASN A 257 10.92 -0.05 -4.59
N GLY A 258 11.52 0.76 -3.74
CA GLY A 258 12.01 0.36 -2.43
C GLY A 258 11.12 0.84 -1.28
N LEU A 259 11.58 0.54 -0.09
CA LEU A 259 11.07 1.09 1.16
C LEU A 259 12.21 1.69 1.99
N ASN A 260 11.87 2.62 2.87
CA ASN A 260 12.75 3.01 3.95
C ASN A 260 12.68 1.93 5.04
N ILE A 261 13.52 0.91 4.93
CA ILE A 261 13.50 -0.25 5.82
C ILE A 261 13.77 0.14 7.28
N ARG A 262 14.58 1.17 7.54
CA ARG A 262 14.83 1.66 8.91
C ARG A 262 13.57 2.06 9.66
N ARG A 263 12.51 2.51 8.97
CA ARG A 263 11.22 2.81 9.58
C ARG A 263 10.51 1.56 10.10
N PHE A 264 10.79 0.41 9.50
CA PHE A 264 10.19 -0.87 9.86
C PHE A 264 11.06 -1.70 10.80
N THR A 265 12.38 -1.42 10.88
CA THR A 265 13.30 -2.21 11.68
C THR A 265 13.21 -1.89 13.17
N ALA A 266 12.68 -2.85 13.91
CA ALA A 266 12.86 -2.98 15.35
C ALA A 266 13.81 -4.18 15.60
N MET A 267 15.06 -4.05 15.25
CA MET A 267 16.05 -5.11 14.98
C MET A 267 16.22 -6.24 16.05
N HIS A 268 15.59 -6.19 17.20
CA HIS A 268 15.63 -7.25 18.22
C HIS A 268 14.26 -7.54 18.85
N GLU A 269 13.19 -6.88 18.37
CA GLU A 269 11.86 -6.92 18.98
C GLU A 269 10.77 -7.61 18.13
N PHE A 270 11.07 -8.06 16.91
CA PHE A 270 10.06 -8.60 15.98
C PHE A 270 9.18 -9.68 16.59
N GLN A 271 9.79 -10.63 17.29
CA GLN A 271 9.04 -11.72 17.91
C GLN A 271 8.20 -11.20 19.08
N ASN A 272 8.74 -10.26 19.86
CA ASN A 272 8.00 -9.64 20.97
C ASN A 272 6.87 -8.76 20.46
N LEU A 273 7.11 -7.98 19.41
CA LEU A 273 6.09 -7.15 18.76
C LEU A 273 4.99 -8.03 18.15
N HIS A 274 5.35 -9.10 17.44
CA HIS A 274 4.38 -10.05 16.93
C HIS A 274 3.48 -10.60 18.05
N LEU A 275 4.07 -11.09 19.15
CA LEU A 275 3.32 -11.60 20.28
C LEU A 275 2.42 -10.53 20.92
N THR A 276 2.92 -9.31 21.06
CA THR A 276 2.18 -8.20 21.66
C THR A 276 0.95 -7.84 20.81
N TYR A 277 1.13 -7.68 19.51
CA TYR A 277 0.01 -7.31 18.62
C TYR A 277 -0.91 -8.49 18.32
N LYS A 278 -0.38 -9.71 18.25
CA LYS A 278 -1.18 -10.94 18.19
C LYS A 278 -2.17 -11.02 19.36
N LYS A 279 -1.75 -10.68 20.59
CA LYS A 279 -2.65 -10.65 21.76
C LYS A 279 -3.81 -9.66 21.57
N ARG A 280 -3.59 -8.52 20.91
CA ARG A 280 -4.68 -7.57 20.61
C ARG A 280 -5.66 -8.15 19.58
N ILE A 281 -5.15 -8.82 18.53
CA ILE A 281 -5.99 -9.53 17.57
C ILE A 281 -6.76 -10.67 18.27
N HIS A 282 -6.13 -11.41 19.18
CA HIS A 282 -6.82 -12.43 19.99
C HIS A 282 -8.03 -11.87 20.73
N ARG A 283 -7.90 -10.67 21.33
CA ARG A 283 -9.04 -10.03 22.04
C ARG A 283 -10.20 -9.74 21.08
N PHE A 284 -9.90 -9.18 19.91
CA PHE A 284 -10.93 -8.98 18.89
C PHE A 284 -11.58 -10.30 18.49
N VAL A 285 -10.80 -11.33 18.20
CA VAL A 285 -11.28 -12.65 17.78
C VAL A 285 -12.14 -13.31 18.86
N MET A 286 -11.73 -13.23 20.13
CA MET A 286 -12.56 -13.72 21.24
C MET A 286 -13.91 -12.99 21.29
N GLY A 287 -13.91 -11.67 21.25
CA GLY A 287 -15.13 -10.87 21.26
C GLY A 287 -16.04 -11.18 20.09
N HIS A 288 -15.49 -11.42 18.92
CA HIS A 288 -16.25 -11.65 17.70
C HIS A 288 -16.83 -13.05 17.55
N PHE A 289 -16.05 -14.09 17.92
CA PHE A 289 -16.40 -15.49 17.66
C PHE A 289 -16.90 -16.24 18.91
N PHE A 290 -16.31 -15.99 20.09
CA PHE A 290 -16.50 -16.85 21.25
C PHE A 290 -17.85 -16.69 21.95
N GLN A 291 -18.60 -15.67 21.58
CA GLN A 291 -20.01 -15.58 21.95
C GLN A 291 -20.82 -16.77 21.37
N SER A 292 -20.47 -17.23 20.18
CA SER A 292 -21.16 -18.31 19.47
C SER A 292 -20.52 -19.67 19.75
N PHE A 293 -19.21 -19.79 19.53
CA PHE A 293 -18.42 -20.99 19.78
C PHE A 293 -16.93 -20.66 19.99
N PRO A 294 -16.24 -21.34 20.89
CA PRO A 294 -14.81 -21.17 21.09
C PRO A 294 -14.00 -22.08 20.16
N PHE A 295 -12.74 -21.70 19.94
CA PHE A 295 -11.69 -22.53 19.35
C PHE A 295 -10.34 -22.19 19.99
N ASP A 296 -9.34 -23.07 19.80
CA ASP A 296 -8.03 -22.93 20.43
C ASP A 296 -7.21 -21.79 19.77
N LEU A 297 -6.97 -20.72 20.51
CA LEU A 297 -6.20 -19.56 20.03
C LEU A 297 -4.71 -19.87 19.83
N GLU A 298 -4.15 -20.84 20.54
CA GLU A 298 -2.75 -21.26 20.33
C GLU A 298 -2.59 -22.07 19.04
N LYS A 299 -3.67 -22.70 18.56
CA LYS A 299 -3.78 -23.38 17.28
C LYS A 299 -4.45 -22.53 16.21
N THR A 300 -4.42 -21.20 16.36
CA THR A 300 -5.00 -20.26 15.43
C THR A 300 -3.94 -19.43 14.74
N VAL A 301 -4.05 -19.33 13.41
CA VAL A 301 -3.23 -18.44 12.59
C VAL A 301 -4.10 -17.34 11.98
N TYR A 302 -3.52 -16.14 11.88
CA TYR A 302 -4.18 -14.95 11.35
C TYR A 302 -3.62 -14.62 9.98
N PHE A 303 -4.45 -14.73 8.97
CA PHE A 303 -4.17 -14.31 7.61
C PHE A 303 -4.87 -13.00 7.32
N PHE A 304 -4.34 -12.20 6.42
CA PHE A 304 -5.01 -10.99 5.99
C PHE A 304 -4.70 -10.63 4.54
N THR A 305 -5.61 -9.90 3.95
CA THR A 305 -5.40 -9.14 2.72
C THR A 305 -5.89 -7.72 2.94
N SER A 306 -5.27 -6.76 2.27
CA SER A 306 -5.67 -5.36 2.35
C SER A 306 -5.38 -4.62 1.05
N GLY A 307 -6.20 -3.63 0.76
CA GLY A 307 -6.08 -2.82 -0.44
C GLY A 307 -7.35 -2.07 -0.78
N ARG A 308 -7.35 -1.36 -1.90
CA ARG A 308 -8.59 -0.81 -2.47
C ARG A 308 -9.49 -1.95 -2.92
N PHE A 309 -10.78 -1.73 -2.89
CA PHE A 309 -11.72 -2.72 -3.40
C PHE A 309 -11.65 -2.79 -4.93
N GLU A 310 -10.82 -3.68 -5.39
CA GLU A 310 -10.67 -4.06 -6.79
C GLU A 310 -10.68 -5.59 -6.82
N TYR A 311 -11.88 -6.19 -6.81
CA TYR A 311 -12.14 -7.59 -6.48
C TYR A 311 -11.19 -8.57 -7.16
N ARG A 312 -11.01 -8.44 -8.49
CA ARG A 312 -10.12 -9.29 -9.27
C ARG A 312 -8.68 -8.76 -9.30
N ASN A 313 -8.49 -7.46 -9.51
CA ASN A 313 -7.15 -6.88 -9.65
C ASN A 313 -6.31 -7.05 -8.39
N LYS A 314 -6.93 -6.98 -7.21
CA LYS A 314 -6.26 -7.26 -5.93
C LYS A 314 -6.25 -8.75 -5.54
N GLY A 315 -6.85 -9.63 -6.36
CA GLY A 315 -6.86 -11.07 -6.16
C GLY A 315 -7.75 -11.53 -5.01
N PHE A 316 -8.79 -10.76 -4.66
CA PHE A 316 -9.76 -11.18 -3.64
C PHE A 316 -10.54 -12.41 -4.10
N ASP A 317 -10.88 -12.47 -5.39
CA ASP A 317 -11.49 -13.63 -6.05
C ASP A 317 -10.67 -14.91 -5.85
N LEU A 318 -9.38 -14.85 -6.20
CA LEU A 318 -8.46 -15.98 -6.06
C LEU A 318 -8.24 -16.37 -4.59
N THR A 319 -8.13 -15.38 -3.73
CA THR A 319 -7.97 -15.59 -2.28
C THR A 319 -9.19 -16.31 -1.70
N LEU A 320 -10.39 -15.88 -2.04
CA LEU A 320 -11.65 -16.50 -1.57
C LEU A 320 -11.76 -17.94 -2.04
N GLU A 321 -11.49 -18.22 -3.31
CA GLU A 321 -11.51 -19.57 -3.87
C GLU A 321 -10.48 -20.48 -3.16
N ALA A 322 -9.26 -20.01 -2.97
CA ALA A 322 -8.23 -20.76 -2.27
C ALA A 322 -8.60 -21.03 -0.79
N LEU A 323 -9.25 -20.08 -0.11
CA LEU A 323 -9.73 -20.24 1.26
C LEU A 323 -10.87 -21.26 1.36
N ALA A 324 -11.78 -21.30 0.39
CA ALA A 324 -12.84 -22.32 0.34
C ALA A 324 -12.24 -23.73 0.15
N ARG A 325 -11.25 -23.87 -0.74
CA ARG A 325 -10.50 -25.14 -0.92
C ARG A 325 -9.72 -25.51 0.35
N LEU A 326 -9.05 -24.56 0.97
CA LEU A 326 -8.35 -24.77 2.24
C LEU A 326 -9.31 -25.26 3.35
N ASN A 327 -10.45 -24.58 3.51
CA ASN A 327 -11.47 -24.97 4.50
C ASN A 327 -11.94 -26.42 4.28
N TYR A 328 -12.24 -26.78 3.04
CA TYR A 328 -12.62 -28.14 2.66
C TYR A 328 -11.54 -29.16 3.04
N ARG A 329 -10.28 -28.92 2.66
CA ARG A 329 -9.15 -29.83 2.93
C ARG A 329 -8.87 -29.98 4.42
N MET A 330 -8.87 -28.87 5.18
CA MET A 330 -8.68 -28.89 6.63
C MET A 330 -9.80 -29.65 7.35
N LYS A 331 -11.07 -29.55 6.85
CA LYS A 331 -12.19 -30.32 7.37
C LYS A 331 -12.02 -31.81 7.08
N GLN A 332 -11.63 -32.18 5.86
CA GLN A 332 -11.38 -33.59 5.50
C GLN A 332 -10.23 -34.21 6.31
N ALA A 333 -9.16 -33.46 6.51
CA ALA A 333 -8.01 -33.88 7.33
C ALA A 333 -8.31 -33.85 8.83
N LYS A 334 -9.49 -33.39 9.26
CA LYS A 334 -9.84 -33.16 10.66
C LYS A 334 -8.78 -32.33 11.41
N SER A 335 -8.22 -31.35 10.73
CA SER A 335 -7.21 -30.47 11.31
C SER A 335 -7.73 -29.83 12.60
N ASP A 336 -6.87 -29.71 13.60
CA ASP A 336 -7.15 -29.01 14.85
C ASP A 336 -6.76 -27.52 14.80
N MET A 337 -6.13 -27.10 13.69
CA MET A 337 -5.81 -25.70 13.41
C MET A 337 -7.03 -24.90 12.97
N THR A 338 -7.02 -23.63 13.29
CA THR A 338 -8.01 -22.65 12.82
C THR A 338 -7.29 -21.51 12.07
N VAL A 339 -7.85 -21.10 10.97
CA VAL A 339 -7.43 -19.90 10.23
C VAL A 339 -8.47 -18.81 10.44
N VAL A 340 -8.06 -17.61 10.82
CA VAL A 340 -8.92 -16.42 10.77
C VAL A 340 -8.38 -15.51 9.69
N MET A 341 -9.14 -15.31 8.64
CA MET A 341 -8.80 -14.46 7.51
C MET A 341 -9.46 -13.10 7.60
N PHE A 342 -8.68 -12.05 7.55
CA PHE A 342 -9.14 -10.66 7.55
C PHE A 342 -9.09 -10.09 6.13
N PHE A 343 -10.25 -9.67 5.60
CA PHE A 343 -10.33 -8.82 4.42
C PHE A 343 -10.46 -7.37 4.88
N VAL A 344 -9.43 -6.56 4.63
CA VAL A 344 -9.37 -5.15 5.02
C VAL A 344 -9.40 -4.30 3.76
N THR A 345 -10.56 -3.79 3.40
CA THR A 345 -10.73 -3.02 2.16
C THR A 345 -11.88 -2.02 2.31
N LYS A 346 -11.64 -0.77 1.96
CA LYS A 346 -12.62 0.29 2.15
C LYS A 346 -13.81 0.13 1.21
N GLN A 347 -15.00 0.06 1.81
CA GLN A 347 -16.28 0.07 1.12
C GLN A 347 -17.23 1.06 1.81
N PRO A 348 -18.23 1.59 1.11
CA PRO A 348 -19.26 2.42 1.73
C PRO A 348 -20.08 1.62 2.77
N PHE A 349 -20.21 2.16 3.96
CA PHE A 349 -21.03 1.56 5.02
C PHE A 349 -21.83 2.63 5.77
N TYR A 350 -22.94 2.23 6.39
CA TYR A 350 -23.76 3.11 7.21
C TYR A 350 -23.22 3.24 8.64
N SER A 351 -22.81 2.12 9.22
CA SER A 351 -22.36 2.03 10.62
C SER A 351 -21.58 0.75 10.87
N ILE A 352 -20.85 0.70 11.98
CA ILE A 352 -20.37 -0.58 12.53
C ILE A 352 -21.60 -1.40 12.93
N ASN A 353 -21.55 -2.72 12.73
CA ASN A 353 -22.63 -3.62 13.14
C ASN A 353 -22.82 -3.53 14.66
N PRO A 354 -24.02 -3.15 15.15
CA PRO A 354 -24.27 -3.01 16.58
C PRO A 354 -24.02 -4.30 17.38
N GLY A 355 -24.27 -5.47 16.77
CA GLY A 355 -24.00 -6.76 17.41
C GLY A 355 -22.50 -6.99 17.65
N VAL A 356 -21.65 -6.58 16.72
CA VAL A 356 -20.19 -6.66 16.86
C VAL A 356 -19.70 -5.73 17.98
N LEU A 357 -20.18 -4.49 18.02
CA LEU A 357 -19.85 -3.54 19.10
C LEU A 357 -20.34 -4.03 20.46
N HIS A 358 -21.56 -4.53 20.53
CA HIS A 358 -22.15 -5.04 21.77
C HIS A 358 -21.36 -6.25 22.30
N SER A 359 -21.02 -7.21 21.42
CA SER A 359 -20.23 -8.38 21.80
C SER A 359 -18.85 -7.99 22.32
N LYS A 360 -18.19 -7.00 21.67
CA LYS A 360 -16.91 -6.46 22.13
C LYS A 360 -17.05 -5.83 23.52
N ALA A 361 -18.06 -4.99 23.74
CA ALA A 361 -18.29 -4.34 25.02
C ALA A 361 -18.51 -5.35 26.16
N LEU A 362 -19.31 -6.39 25.93
CA LEU A 362 -19.51 -7.47 26.90
C LEU A 362 -18.22 -8.26 27.17
N MET A 363 -17.41 -8.50 26.16
CA MET A 363 -16.09 -9.16 26.33
C MET A 363 -15.14 -8.30 27.18
N GLU A 364 -15.12 -6.98 26.98
CA GLU A 364 -14.36 -6.03 27.79
C GLU A 364 -14.86 -6.04 29.24
N GLU A 365 -16.17 -6.05 29.47
CA GLU A 365 -16.75 -6.17 30.81
C GLU A 365 -16.38 -7.49 31.51
N ILE A 366 -16.36 -8.61 30.77
CA ILE A 366 -15.88 -9.90 31.31
C ILE A 366 -14.42 -9.78 31.73
N GLN A 367 -13.57 -9.16 30.92
CA GLN A 367 -12.15 -8.96 31.23
C GLN A 367 -11.95 -8.11 32.48
N GLU A 368 -12.64 -6.96 32.55
CA GLU A 368 -12.61 -6.08 33.74
C GLU A 368 -13.05 -6.80 35.01
N THR A 369 -14.12 -7.58 34.90
CA THR A 369 -14.62 -8.40 36.02
C THR A 369 -13.59 -9.45 36.47
N CYS A 370 -12.92 -10.12 35.51
CA CYS A 370 -11.85 -11.08 35.83
C CYS A 370 -10.63 -10.40 36.47
N GLU A 371 -10.26 -9.21 36.03
CA GLU A 371 -9.15 -8.44 36.64
C GLU A 371 -9.49 -8.02 38.08
N ALA A 372 -10.70 -7.52 38.33
CA ALA A 372 -11.15 -7.18 39.65
C ALA A 372 -11.18 -8.39 40.60
N ILE A 373 -11.65 -9.55 40.11
CA ILE A 373 -11.61 -10.82 40.86
C ILE A 373 -10.16 -11.21 41.19
N LYS A 374 -9.26 -11.15 40.23
CA LYS A 374 -7.84 -11.46 40.40
C LYS A 374 -7.20 -10.59 41.48
N ASP A 375 -7.43 -9.29 41.44
CA ASP A 375 -6.87 -8.33 42.41
C ASP A 375 -7.43 -8.59 43.83
N GLN A 376 -8.73 -8.84 43.96
CA GLN A 376 -9.36 -9.17 45.22
C GLN A 376 -8.80 -10.49 45.82
N ILE A 377 -8.64 -11.52 45.01
CA ILE A 377 -8.02 -12.79 45.43
C ILE A 377 -6.58 -12.53 45.89
N GLY A 378 -5.80 -11.77 45.13
CA GLY A 378 -4.40 -11.47 45.44
C GLY A 378 -4.24 -10.77 46.77
N GLU A 379 -5.03 -9.72 47.04
CA GLU A 379 -5.01 -8.97 48.29
C GLU A 379 -5.41 -9.83 49.50
N ARG A 380 -6.52 -10.58 49.39
CA ARG A 380 -7.00 -11.46 50.48
C ARG A 380 -6.07 -12.60 50.75
N LEU A 381 -5.49 -13.23 49.72
CA LEU A 381 -4.51 -14.30 49.86
C LEU A 381 -3.24 -13.80 50.58
N PHE A 382 -2.78 -12.59 50.22
CA PHE A 382 -1.62 -11.99 50.89
C PHE A 382 -1.91 -11.69 52.35
N TYR A 383 -3.08 -11.14 52.68
CA TYR A 383 -3.49 -10.86 54.05
C TYR A 383 -3.63 -12.14 54.86
N ASP A 384 -4.24 -13.19 54.33
CA ASP A 384 -4.42 -14.50 54.97
C ASP A 384 -3.06 -15.14 55.25
N ALA A 385 -2.15 -15.15 54.28
CA ALA A 385 -0.80 -15.65 54.45
C ALA A 385 -0.01 -14.93 55.56
N ALA A 386 -0.28 -13.65 55.78
CA ALA A 386 0.39 -12.87 56.81
C ALA A 386 -0.21 -13.05 58.21
N THR A 387 -1.48 -13.46 58.30
CA THR A 387 -2.24 -13.51 59.58
C THR A 387 -2.58 -14.92 60.03
N SER A 388 -2.60 -15.92 59.14
CA SER A 388 -2.95 -17.31 59.46
C SER A 388 -1.79 -18.07 60.05
N SER A 389 -2.08 -18.86 61.10
CA SER A 389 -1.12 -19.81 61.66
C SER A 389 -1.13 -21.18 60.96
N ASP A 390 -2.08 -21.39 60.04
CA ASP A 390 -2.40 -22.68 59.45
C ASP A 390 -1.77 -22.86 58.08
N HIS A 391 -0.65 -22.71 57.74
CA HIS A 391 0.10 -22.89 56.46
C HIS A 391 -0.63 -23.65 55.30
N LYS A 392 -1.97 -23.65 55.29
CA LYS A 392 -2.82 -24.26 54.24
C LYS A 392 -3.26 -23.21 53.26
N LEU A 393 -3.25 -23.54 51.95
CA LEU A 393 -3.85 -22.69 50.94
C LEU A 393 -5.37 -22.68 51.13
N PRO A 394 -5.97 -21.50 51.36
CA PRO A 394 -7.42 -21.37 51.49
C PRO A 394 -8.15 -21.65 50.17
N GLN A 395 -9.46 -21.90 50.27
CA GLN A 395 -10.26 -22.05 49.05
C GLN A 395 -10.42 -20.70 48.35
N ILE A 396 -9.91 -20.57 47.14
CA ILE A 396 -9.90 -19.35 46.35
C ILE A 396 -11.32 -18.75 46.19
N ASN A 397 -12.33 -19.60 46.10
CA ASN A 397 -13.75 -19.18 45.99
C ASN A 397 -14.23 -18.33 47.17
N ASP A 398 -13.66 -18.50 48.34
CA ASP A 398 -14.07 -17.76 49.56
C ASP A 398 -13.53 -16.32 49.56
N PHE A 399 -12.53 -16.04 48.72
CA PHE A 399 -11.94 -14.73 48.58
C PHE A 399 -12.63 -13.82 47.56
N VAL A 400 -13.56 -14.36 46.78
CA VAL A 400 -14.32 -13.58 45.79
C VAL A 400 -15.66 -13.20 46.35
N ASP A 401 -15.99 -11.92 46.35
CA ASP A 401 -17.29 -11.44 46.78
C ASP A 401 -18.41 -11.92 45.85
N ASP A 402 -19.57 -12.15 46.44
CA ASP A 402 -20.76 -12.61 45.68
C ASP A 402 -21.19 -11.63 44.60
N TYR A 403 -20.93 -10.32 44.79
CA TYR A 403 -21.12 -9.31 43.75
C TYR A 403 -20.39 -9.64 42.45
N TRP A 404 -19.08 -9.95 42.54
CA TRP A 404 -18.26 -10.27 41.38
C TRP A 404 -18.60 -11.60 40.76
N LYS A 405 -18.94 -12.61 41.58
CA LYS A 405 -19.44 -13.90 41.11
C LYS A 405 -20.73 -13.78 40.30
N LEU A 406 -21.67 -12.97 40.78
CA LEU A 406 -22.95 -12.72 40.10
C LEU A 406 -22.76 -11.89 38.83
N ARG A 407 -21.95 -10.84 38.89
CA ARG A 407 -21.61 -10.00 37.73
C ARG A 407 -21.01 -10.87 36.62
N TYR A 408 -19.99 -11.67 36.92
CA TYR A 408 -19.35 -12.58 35.98
C TYR A 408 -20.36 -13.53 35.31
N ARG A 409 -21.20 -14.19 36.10
CA ARG A 409 -22.21 -15.12 35.55
C ARG A 409 -23.24 -14.42 34.66
N ARG A 410 -23.71 -13.25 35.06
CA ARG A 410 -24.70 -12.48 34.28
C ARG A 410 -24.11 -12.00 32.96
N THR A 411 -22.91 -11.47 32.98
CA THR A 411 -22.25 -10.96 31.77
C THR A 411 -21.98 -12.10 30.78
N ILE A 412 -21.49 -13.26 31.24
CA ILE A 412 -21.28 -14.42 30.37
C ILE A 412 -22.63 -14.91 29.79
N GLN A 413 -23.67 -15.00 30.60
CA GLN A 413 -24.98 -15.45 30.13
C GLN A 413 -25.56 -14.48 29.09
N SER A 414 -25.37 -13.18 29.28
CA SER A 414 -25.81 -12.15 28.35
C SER A 414 -24.98 -12.15 27.06
N TRP A 415 -23.71 -12.55 27.13
CA TRP A 415 -22.79 -12.55 25.98
C TRP A 415 -22.99 -13.75 25.05
N LYS A 416 -23.31 -14.93 25.58
CA LYS A 416 -23.49 -16.15 24.78
C LYS A 416 -24.70 -16.07 23.86
N THR A 417 -24.50 -16.50 22.60
CA THR A 417 -25.55 -16.54 21.57
C THR A 417 -25.51 -17.83 20.76
N HIS A 418 -26.61 -18.15 20.11
CA HIS A 418 -26.71 -19.24 19.13
C HIS A 418 -26.60 -18.76 17.68
N GLN A 419 -26.48 -17.44 17.48
CA GLN A 419 -26.27 -16.88 16.14
C GLN A 419 -24.86 -17.11 15.67
N LEU A 420 -24.66 -17.26 14.36
CA LEU A 420 -23.31 -17.31 13.78
C LEU A 420 -22.61 -15.96 13.91
N PRO A 421 -21.28 -15.96 14.10
CA PRO A 421 -20.51 -14.73 14.07
C PRO A 421 -20.68 -14.04 12.71
N PRO A 422 -20.96 -12.73 12.66
CA PRO A 422 -21.12 -12.04 11.39
C PRO A 422 -19.82 -12.06 10.59
N VAL A 423 -19.93 -12.29 9.29
CA VAL A 423 -18.78 -12.27 8.38
C VAL A 423 -18.25 -10.85 8.22
N VAL A 424 -19.15 -9.87 8.11
CA VAL A 424 -18.80 -8.46 7.94
C VAL A 424 -19.00 -7.68 9.24
N THR A 425 -18.04 -6.82 9.56
CA THR A 425 -18.02 -6.04 10.81
C THR A 425 -18.90 -4.78 10.77
N HIS A 426 -19.40 -4.39 9.59
CA HIS A 426 -20.18 -3.17 9.38
C HIS A 426 -21.46 -3.47 8.58
N ASN A 427 -22.38 -2.53 8.61
CA ASN A 427 -23.58 -2.54 7.76
C ASN A 427 -23.23 -1.85 6.43
N LEU A 428 -22.97 -2.63 5.40
CA LEU A 428 -22.60 -2.13 4.07
C LEU A 428 -23.78 -1.44 3.38
N VAL A 429 -23.47 -0.40 2.58
CA VAL A 429 -24.46 0.26 1.72
C VAL A 429 -24.94 -0.71 0.63
N ASN A 430 -24.01 -1.48 0.06
CA ASN A 430 -24.24 -2.37 -1.09
C ASN A 430 -24.09 -3.86 -0.70
N ASP A 431 -24.63 -4.28 0.45
CA ASP A 431 -24.48 -5.65 0.97
C ASP A 431 -24.90 -6.75 -0.03
N GLN A 432 -25.93 -6.49 -0.83
CA GLN A 432 -26.45 -7.49 -1.79
C GLN A 432 -25.60 -7.65 -3.04
N SER A 433 -24.90 -6.60 -3.45
CA SER A 433 -24.05 -6.57 -4.65
C SER A 433 -22.55 -6.67 -4.34
N ASP A 434 -22.17 -6.80 -3.08
CA ASP A 434 -20.79 -6.98 -2.67
C ASP A 434 -20.27 -8.36 -3.11
N GLU A 435 -19.23 -8.38 -3.93
CA GLU A 435 -18.70 -9.60 -4.57
C GLU A 435 -18.09 -10.56 -3.53
N ILE A 436 -17.45 -10.03 -2.48
CA ILE A 436 -16.89 -10.85 -1.38
C ILE A 436 -18.02 -11.56 -0.66
N LEU A 437 -19.07 -10.85 -0.26
CA LEU A 437 -20.20 -11.44 0.46
C LEU A 437 -20.99 -12.42 -0.42
N HIS A 438 -21.12 -12.10 -1.71
CA HIS A 438 -21.75 -13.00 -2.67
C HIS A 438 -21.02 -14.35 -2.73
N PHE A 439 -19.69 -14.32 -2.89
CA PHE A 439 -18.87 -15.54 -2.90
C PHE A 439 -18.99 -16.31 -1.59
N LEU A 440 -18.85 -15.66 -0.45
CA LEU A 440 -18.91 -16.31 0.87
C LEU A 440 -20.25 -16.98 1.14
N ARG A 441 -21.35 -16.35 0.72
CA ARG A 441 -22.71 -16.94 0.81
C ARG A 441 -22.86 -18.13 -0.13
N SER A 442 -22.40 -18.03 -1.37
CA SER A 442 -22.53 -19.11 -2.37
C SER A 442 -21.67 -20.34 -2.03
N SER A 443 -20.48 -20.12 -1.46
CA SER A 443 -19.59 -21.19 -1.00
C SER A 443 -19.90 -21.72 0.40
N ASN A 444 -20.93 -21.17 1.07
CA ASN A 444 -21.30 -21.47 2.47
C ASN A 444 -20.12 -21.27 3.46
N LEU A 445 -19.21 -20.35 3.18
CA LEU A 445 -18.11 -19.97 4.08
C LEU A 445 -18.55 -18.79 4.96
N VAL A 446 -19.50 -19.05 5.87
CA VAL A 446 -20.22 -18.03 6.66
C VAL A 446 -19.97 -18.16 8.16
N ASN A 447 -18.78 -18.58 8.54
CA ASN A 447 -18.37 -18.78 9.93
C ASN A 447 -19.18 -19.87 10.66
N ASN A 448 -19.49 -20.99 9.98
CA ASN A 448 -20.09 -22.13 10.64
C ASN A 448 -19.17 -22.69 11.74
N ALA A 449 -19.71 -23.32 12.77
CA ALA A 449 -18.94 -23.83 13.89
C ALA A 449 -17.85 -24.84 13.47
N ASP A 450 -18.12 -25.66 12.44
CA ASP A 450 -17.23 -26.68 11.90
C ASP A 450 -16.25 -26.14 10.84
N ASP A 451 -16.40 -24.89 10.37
CA ASP A 451 -15.43 -24.28 9.46
C ASP A 451 -14.07 -24.14 10.14
N ARG A 452 -13.00 -24.51 9.43
CA ARG A 452 -11.61 -24.33 9.88
C ARG A 452 -11.04 -23.00 9.45
N VAL A 453 -11.64 -22.38 8.42
CA VAL A 453 -11.36 -21.03 7.98
C VAL A 453 -12.50 -20.12 8.42
N LYS A 454 -12.19 -19.13 9.22
CA LYS A 454 -13.12 -18.11 9.70
C LYS A 454 -12.84 -16.80 8.97
N ILE A 455 -13.86 -16.07 8.61
CA ILE A 455 -13.76 -14.84 7.82
C ILE A 455 -14.16 -13.64 8.66
N VAL A 456 -13.34 -12.58 8.57
CA VAL A 456 -13.64 -11.24 9.09
C VAL A 456 -13.48 -10.26 7.94
N TYR A 457 -14.57 -9.76 7.40
CA TYR A 457 -14.57 -8.71 6.41
C TYR A 457 -14.73 -7.35 7.10
N HIS A 458 -13.67 -6.54 7.05
CA HIS A 458 -13.59 -5.21 7.65
C HIS A 458 -13.55 -4.15 6.56
N PRO A 459 -14.67 -3.46 6.27
CA PRO A 459 -14.79 -2.52 5.15
C PRO A 459 -14.30 -1.10 5.48
N ASP A 460 -13.28 -0.98 6.31
CA ASP A 460 -12.69 0.29 6.72
C ASP A 460 -11.18 0.15 6.96
N PHE A 461 -10.51 1.27 7.19
CA PHE A 461 -9.09 1.28 7.56
C PHE A 461 -8.88 0.79 8.99
N ILE A 462 -7.79 0.06 9.19
CA ILE A 462 -7.29 -0.23 10.54
C ILE A 462 -6.60 1.06 11.04
N SER A 463 -7.12 1.64 12.11
CA SER A 463 -6.60 2.85 12.72
C SER A 463 -6.72 2.82 14.25
N PRO A 464 -5.92 3.62 14.98
CA PRO A 464 -6.04 3.72 16.44
C PRO A 464 -7.41 4.21 16.92
N THR A 465 -8.10 4.99 16.10
CA THR A 465 -9.44 5.51 16.39
C THR A 465 -10.55 4.52 16.05
N ASN A 466 -10.25 3.44 15.34
CA ASN A 466 -11.24 2.41 15.03
C ASN A 466 -11.62 1.65 16.30
N PRO A 467 -12.88 1.67 16.73
CA PRO A 467 -13.30 1.08 18.01
C PRO A 467 -13.16 -0.44 18.06
N LEU A 468 -13.05 -1.14 16.92
CA LEU A 468 -12.93 -2.59 16.88
C LEU A 468 -11.49 -3.07 17.15
N PHE A 469 -10.50 -2.44 16.52
CA PHE A 469 -9.10 -2.87 16.61
C PHE A 469 -8.27 -1.97 17.53
N GLY A 470 -8.46 -0.65 17.50
CA GLY A 470 -7.74 0.31 18.34
C GLY A 470 -6.23 0.27 18.17
N MET A 471 -5.74 -0.02 16.96
CA MET A 471 -4.31 -0.14 16.66
C MET A 471 -3.99 0.44 15.28
N GLU A 472 -2.73 0.81 15.05
CA GLU A 472 -2.25 1.22 13.73
C GLU A 472 -2.19 0.02 12.77
N TYR A 473 -2.32 0.31 11.46
CA TYR A 473 -2.23 -0.72 10.42
C TYR A 473 -0.93 -1.53 10.50
N GLY A 474 0.23 -0.87 10.68
CA GLY A 474 1.50 -1.57 10.82
C GLY A 474 1.58 -2.49 12.06
N GLN A 475 0.87 -2.16 13.13
CA GLN A 475 0.76 -3.01 14.32
C GLN A 475 -0.13 -4.24 14.04
N PHE A 476 -1.22 -4.04 13.30
CA PHE A 476 -2.09 -5.12 12.84
C PHE A 476 -1.32 -6.11 11.95
N VAL A 477 -0.61 -5.62 10.93
CA VAL A 477 0.25 -6.45 10.07
C VAL A 477 1.21 -7.29 10.90
N ARG A 478 1.93 -6.67 11.84
CA ARG A 478 2.87 -7.40 12.74
C ARG A 478 2.19 -8.44 13.62
N GLY A 479 0.93 -8.27 13.97
CA GLY A 479 0.15 -9.25 14.74
C GLY A 479 -0.35 -10.43 13.91
N CYS A 480 -0.41 -10.30 12.59
CA CYS A 480 -0.81 -11.37 11.68
C CYS A 480 0.35 -12.35 11.41
N HIS A 481 0.02 -13.48 10.77
CA HIS A 481 0.98 -14.53 10.47
C HIS A 481 1.39 -14.54 9.00
N LEU A 482 0.47 -14.20 8.10
CA LEU A 482 0.66 -14.23 6.65
C LEU A 482 -0.19 -13.14 5.97
N GLY A 483 0.41 -12.36 5.08
CA GLY A 483 -0.29 -11.48 4.16
C GLY A 483 -0.53 -12.15 2.81
N ILE A 484 -1.73 -11.98 2.22
CA ILE A 484 -2.13 -12.70 0.98
C ILE A 484 -2.55 -11.66 -0.07
N PHE A 485 -1.73 -11.50 -1.12
CA PHE A 485 -1.91 -10.48 -2.16
C PHE A 485 -1.66 -11.05 -3.56
N PRO A 486 -2.45 -12.04 -4.02
CA PRO A 486 -2.24 -12.67 -5.32
C PRO A 486 -2.86 -11.85 -6.44
N SER A 487 -2.43 -10.61 -6.59
CA SER A 487 -3.00 -9.62 -7.51
C SER A 487 -2.95 -10.07 -8.97
N TYR A 488 -4.00 -9.74 -9.74
CA TYR A 488 -4.00 -9.88 -11.19
C TYR A 488 -3.33 -8.68 -11.86
N TYR A 489 -3.55 -7.48 -11.31
CA TYR A 489 -2.93 -6.24 -11.79
C TYR A 489 -2.31 -5.48 -10.62
N GLU A 490 -1.00 -5.45 -10.55
CA GLU A 490 -0.24 -4.75 -9.52
C GLU A 490 1.12 -4.33 -10.08
N PRO A 491 1.28 -3.10 -10.59
CA PRO A 491 2.52 -2.64 -11.23
C PRO A 491 3.77 -2.80 -10.38
N TRP A 492 3.64 -2.64 -9.04
CA TRP A 492 4.70 -2.98 -8.10
C TRP A 492 4.21 -3.94 -7.01
N GLY A 493 3.52 -3.46 -5.98
CA GLY A 493 3.02 -4.25 -4.85
C GLY A 493 3.69 -3.85 -3.52
N TYR A 494 3.29 -2.70 -2.99
CA TYR A 494 3.80 -2.23 -1.71
C TYR A 494 3.33 -3.08 -0.53
N THR A 495 2.10 -3.55 -0.54
CA THR A 495 1.52 -4.29 0.60
C THR A 495 2.29 -5.57 0.94
N PRO A 496 2.62 -6.46 -0.01
CA PRO A 496 3.50 -7.60 0.29
C PRO A 496 4.92 -7.18 0.69
N LEU A 497 5.45 -6.09 0.13
CA LEU A 497 6.76 -5.57 0.50
C LEU A 497 6.77 -5.02 1.93
N GLU A 498 5.72 -4.34 2.38
CA GLU A 498 5.54 -3.87 3.76
C GLU A 498 5.41 -5.03 4.74
N CYS A 499 4.76 -6.13 4.35
CA CYS A 499 4.75 -7.37 5.14
C CYS A 499 6.16 -7.90 5.36
N VAL A 500 6.93 -8.04 4.28
CA VAL A 500 8.34 -8.49 4.33
C VAL A 500 9.18 -7.57 5.21
N ALA A 501 9.05 -6.26 5.05
CA ALA A 501 9.73 -5.26 5.87
C ALA A 501 9.32 -5.32 7.36
N SER A 502 8.12 -5.81 7.64
CA SER A 502 7.60 -6.04 9.00
C SER A 502 7.94 -7.41 9.57
N GLY A 503 8.72 -8.24 8.86
CA GLY A 503 9.07 -9.60 9.25
C GLY A 503 7.90 -10.59 9.12
N ILE A 504 6.88 -10.27 8.30
CA ILE A 504 5.71 -11.11 8.07
C ILE A 504 5.80 -11.75 6.69
N PRO A 505 5.70 -13.09 6.59
CA PRO A 505 5.62 -13.77 5.30
C PRO A 505 4.48 -13.24 4.44
N ALA A 506 4.67 -13.23 3.13
CA ALA A 506 3.69 -12.70 2.20
C ALA A 506 3.52 -13.58 0.96
N VAL A 507 2.28 -13.67 0.50
CA VAL A 507 1.93 -14.21 -0.82
C VAL A 507 1.77 -13.04 -1.79
N THR A 508 2.32 -13.17 -2.97
CA THR A 508 2.15 -12.24 -4.11
C THR A 508 1.92 -13.05 -5.39
N SER A 509 1.84 -12.40 -6.54
CA SER A 509 1.73 -13.08 -7.84
C SER A 509 2.86 -12.66 -8.78
N ASP A 510 3.08 -13.41 -9.84
CA ASP A 510 4.03 -13.07 -10.92
C ASP A 510 3.48 -12.00 -11.90
N LEU A 511 2.22 -11.60 -11.75
CA LEU A 511 1.63 -10.43 -12.38
C LEU A 511 1.78 -9.15 -11.52
N SER A 512 2.35 -9.27 -10.33
CA SER A 512 2.82 -8.15 -9.52
C SER A 512 4.29 -7.88 -9.82
N GLY A 513 4.66 -6.60 -9.98
CA GLY A 513 6.06 -6.20 -10.19
C GLY A 513 6.98 -6.68 -9.09
N PHE A 514 6.54 -6.64 -7.82
CA PHE A 514 7.27 -7.18 -6.69
C PHE A 514 7.46 -8.71 -6.79
N GLY A 515 6.41 -9.44 -7.14
CA GLY A 515 6.49 -10.91 -7.29
C GLY A 515 7.41 -11.33 -8.43
N ASP A 516 7.32 -10.66 -9.58
CA ASP A 516 8.23 -10.89 -10.72
C ASP A 516 9.69 -10.57 -10.35
N TYR A 517 9.91 -9.45 -9.64
CA TYR A 517 11.24 -9.11 -9.12
C TYR A 517 11.79 -10.20 -8.18
N VAL A 518 10.97 -10.70 -7.27
CA VAL A 518 11.33 -11.79 -6.34
C VAL A 518 11.71 -13.05 -7.09
N LYS A 519 10.90 -13.49 -8.08
CA LYS A 519 11.20 -14.67 -8.91
C LYS A 519 12.57 -14.58 -9.60
N LYS A 520 12.91 -13.39 -10.10
CA LYS A 520 14.16 -13.16 -10.86
C LYS A 520 15.40 -13.03 -9.97
N HIS A 521 15.27 -12.39 -8.81
CA HIS A 521 16.44 -11.98 -8.01
C HIS A 521 16.63 -12.77 -6.72
N ILE A 522 15.63 -13.53 -6.26
CA ILE A 522 15.70 -14.24 -4.99
C ILE A 522 15.58 -15.75 -5.21
N LYS A 523 16.67 -16.47 -4.99
CA LYS A 523 16.65 -17.94 -5.01
C LYS A 523 15.93 -18.50 -3.78
N LYS A 524 15.11 -19.54 -3.98
CA LYS A 524 14.34 -20.21 -2.92
C LYS A 524 13.49 -19.24 -2.10
N TYR A 525 12.79 -18.36 -2.78
CA TYR A 525 11.97 -17.31 -2.15
C TYR A 525 10.87 -17.89 -1.24
N SER A 526 10.29 -19.04 -1.58
CA SER A 526 9.27 -19.71 -0.74
C SER A 526 9.84 -20.14 0.61
N ASP A 527 11.05 -20.73 0.64
CA ASP A 527 11.73 -21.11 1.89
C ASP A 527 12.02 -19.89 2.78
N LYS A 528 12.11 -18.72 2.14
CA LYS A 528 12.36 -17.44 2.79
C LYS A 528 11.09 -16.68 3.19
N GLY A 529 9.91 -17.26 2.95
CA GLY A 529 8.63 -16.72 3.37
C GLY A 529 7.98 -15.72 2.39
N ILE A 530 8.40 -15.71 1.13
CA ILE A 530 7.71 -15.01 0.07
C ILE A 530 7.18 -16.06 -0.91
N TYR A 531 5.86 -16.13 -1.06
CA TYR A 531 5.21 -17.09 -1.95
C TYR A 531 4.72 -16.35 -3.20
N VAL A 532 5.13 -16.82 -4.38
CA VAL A 532 4.73 -16.21 -5.65
C VAL A 532 3.82 -17.16 -6.41
N ILE A 533 2.58 -16.72 -6.61
CA ILE A 533 1.58 -17.48 -7.37
C ILE A 533 1.78 -17.21 -8.85
N ASP A 534 1.83 -18.29 -9.63
CA ASP A 534 1.95 -18.25 -11.09
C ASP A 534 0.58 -17.97 -11.69
N ARG A 535 0.31 -16.72 -12.07
CA ARG A 535 -0.94 -16.29 -12.71
C ARG A 535 -0.78 -15.99 -14.19
N HIS A 536 0.45 -15.75 -14.64
CA HIS A 536 0.73 -15.41 -16.03
C HIS A 536 0.54 -16.59 -17.00
N GLU A 537 0.96 -17.79 -16.58
CA GLU A 537 0.96 -18.97 -17.43
C GLU A 537 -0.07 -20.02 -16.99
N ARG A 538 -0.83 -19.73 -15.94
CA ARG A 538 -1.81 -20.65 -15.36
C ARG A 538 -3.20 -20.03 -15.33
N GLY A 539 -4.19 -20.89 -15.59
CA GLY A 539 -5.59 -20.51 -15.42
C GLY A 539 -5.95 -20.20 -13.97
N PHE A 540 -7.14 -19.62 -13.78
CA PHE A 540 -7.63 -19.24 -12.46
C PHE A 540 -7.66 -20.42 -11.47
N ASP A 541 -8.17 -21.57 -11.90
CA ASP A 541 -8.31 -22.77 -11.05
C ASP A 541 -6.95 -23.34 -10.62
N GLU A 542 -5.96 -23.37 -11.51
CA GLU A 542 -4.61 -23.83 -11.19
C GLU A 542 -3.90 -22.89 -10.24
N SER A 543 -4.08 -21.58 -10.43
CA SER A 543 -3.54 -20.55 -9.52
C SER A 543 -4.20 -20.62 -8.14
N ALA A 544 -5.50 -20.86 -8.07
CA ALA A 544 -6.23 -21.05 -6.82
C ALA A 544 -5.77 -22.32 -6.09
N GLU A 545 -5.52 -23.40 -6.82
CA GLU A 545 -4.97 -24.64 -6.28
C GLU A 545 -3.58 -24.44 -5.70
N GLN A 546 -2.67 -23.79 -6.44
CA GLN A 546 -1.33 -23.45 -5.97
C GLN A 546 -1.38 -22.57 -4.70
N LEU A 547 -2.28 -21.59 -4.66
CA LEU A 547 -2.46 -20.77 -3.48
C LEU A 547 -2.96 -21.60 -2.30
N ALA A 548 -3.95 -22.45 -2.51
CA ALA A 548 -4.49 -23.33 -1.46
C ALA A 548 -3.43 -24.30 -0.90
N ASP A 549 -2.54 -24.83 -1.77
CA ASP A 549 -1.40 -25.65 -1.35
C ASP A 549 -0.45 -24.87 -0.42
N HIS A 550 -0.03 -23.68 -0.84
CA HIS A 550 0.84 -22.83 0.00
C HIS A 550 0.22 -22.43 1.33
N LEU A 551 -1.10 -22.16 1.34
CA LEU A 551 -1.80 -21.86 2.58
C LEU A 551 -1.87 -23.08 3.51
N LEU A 552 -2.11 -24.27 2.97
CA LEU A 552 -2.14 -25.51 3.74
C LEU A 552 -0.76 -25.81 4.31
N ASP A 553 0.29 -25.76 3.49
CA ASP A 553 1.68 -25.93 3.95
C ASP A 553 2.02 -24.98 5.10
N TYR A 554 1.60 -23.71 5.00
CA TYR A 554 1.82 -22.73 6.07
C TYR A 554 1.06 -23.06 7.36
N VAL A 555 -0.17 -23.52 7.25
CA VAL A 555 -1.00 -23.93 8.40
C VAL A 555 -0.37 -25.13 9.12
N GLU A 556 0.20 -26.09 8.38
CA GLU A 556 0.82 -27.30 8.91
C GLU A 556 2.19 -27.03 9.57
N MET A 557 2.83 -25.90 9.28
CA MET A 557 4.07 -25.51 9.96
C MET A 557 3.87 -25.46 11.47
N ASN A 558 4.83 -26.01 12.22
CA ASN A 558 4.84 -25.84 13.66
C ASN A 558 5.31 -24.41 14.06
N ARG A 559 5.18 -24.07 15.34
CA ARG A 559 5.52 -22.74 15.86
C ARG A 559 6.98 -22.35 15.58
N ARG A 560 7.92 -23.30 15.70
CA ARG A 560 9.35 -23.05 15.49
C ARG A 560 9.67 -22.75 14.02
N GLU A 561 9.03 -23.46 13.11
CA GLU A 561 9.18 -23.23 11.67
C GLU A 561 8.66 -21.85 11.27
N ARG A 562 7.48 -21.44 11.75
CA ARG A 562 6.94 -20.11 11.52
C ARG A 562 7.83 -18.98 12.08
N ILE A 563 8.42 -19.17 13.27
CA ILE A 563 9.39 -18.22 13.84
C ILE A 563 10.63 -18.13 12.95
N SER A 564 11.18 -19.28 12.55
CA SER A 564 12.36 -19.34 11.66
C SER A 564 12.10 -18.67 10.32
N GLN A 565 10.90 -18.83 9.77
CA GLN A 565 10.53 -18.19 8.52
C GLN A 565 10.43 -16.67 8.67
N ARG A 566 9.81 -16.15 9.74
CA ARG A 566 9.78 -14.71 10.02
C ARG A 566 11.18 -14.09 10.11
N ASN A 567 12.12 -14.76 10.74
CA ASN A 567 13.50 -14.31 10.82
C ASN A 567 14.17 -14.24 9.44
N ARG A 568 13.87 -15.22 8.57
CA ARG A 568 14.39 -15.21 7.19
C ARG A 568 13.78 -14.08 6.34
N VAL A 569 12.49 -13.84 6.48
CA VAL A 569 11.78 -12.75 5.78
C VAL A 569 12.37 -11.40 6.17
N GLU A 570 12.59 -11.18 7.47
CA GLU A 570 13.20 -9.95 7.96
C GLU A 570 14.57 -9.69 7.32
N GLY A 571 15.45 -10.71 7.33
CA GLY A 571 16.77 -10.61 6.72
C GLY A 571 16.75 -10.30 5.22
N LEU A 572 15.66 -10.65 4.51
CA LEU A 572 15.47 -10.30 3.10
C LEU A 572 15.10 -8.84 2.90
N SER A 573 14.43 -8.22 3.85
CA SER A 573 13.87 -6.88 3.69
C SER A 573 14.92 -5.83 3.32
N GLU A 574 16.15 -6.01 3.77
CA GLU A 574 17.28 -5.12 3.43
C GLU A 574 17.58 -5.04 1.92
N MET A 575 17.20 -6.05 1.14
CA MET A 575 17.39 -6.02 -0.32
C MET A 575 16.54 -4.94 -0.99
N PHE A 576 15.44 -4.57 -0.35
CA PHE A 576 14.47 -3.60 -0.83
C PHE A 576 14.66 -2.20 -0.21
N ASP A 577 15.75 -1.99 0.55
CA ASP A 577 16.07 -0.65 1.07
C ASP A 577 16.42 0.29 -0.07
N TRP A 578 15.89 1.52 -0.02
CA TRP A 578 16.19 2.54 -1.00
C TRP A 578 17.68 2.79 -1.20
N LYS A 579 18.51 2.64 -0.15
CA LYS A 579 19.96 2.77 -0.28
C LYS A 579 20.58 1.76 -1.24
N LYS A 580 19.97 0.59 -1.37
CA LYS A 580 20.42 -0.44 -2.33
C LYS A 580 19.79 -0.24 -3.71
N LEU A 581 18.54 0.17 -3.78
CA LEU A 581 17.82 0.32 -5.04
C LEU A 581 18.10 1.65 -5.74
N LEU A 582 18.63 2.65 -5.03
CA LEU A 582 18.96 3.96 -5.60
C LEU A 582 19.96 3.86 -6.77
N VAL A 583 20.79 2.83 -6.82
CA VAL A 583 21.73 2.57 -7.92
C VAL A 583 21.04 2.52 -9.30
N HIS A 584 19.80 2.03 -9.36
CA HIS A 584 19.03 2.01 -10.61
C HIS A 584 18.63 3.42 -11.06
N TYR A 585 18.25 4.27 -10.11
CA TYR A 585 17.93 5.68 -10.36
C TYR A 585 19.16 6.48 -10.79
N GLU A 586 20.30 6.29 -10.10
CA GLU A 586 21.57 6.90 -10.47
C GLU A 586 21.97 6.55 -11.91
N ARG A 587 21.82 5.28 -12.27
CA ARG A 587 22.09 4.83 -13.65
C ARG A 587 21.19 5.52 -14.67
N ALA A 588 19.91 5.69 -14.39
CA ALA A 588 18.99 6.42 -15.27
C ALA A 588 19.38 7.89 -15.42
N TYR A 589 19.78 8.56 -14.33
CA TYR A 589 20.24 9.95 -14.39
C TYR A 589 21.57 10.11 -15.15
N GLN A 590 22.52 9.20 -14.93
CA GLN A 590 23.77 9.18 -15.69
C GLN A 590 23.54 8.94 -17.18
N LEU A 591 22.62 8.01 -17.52
CA LEU A 591 22.22 7.76 -18.89
C LEU A 591 21.64 9.03 -19.53
N ALA A 592 20.73 9.74 -18.83
CA ALA A 592 20.17 10.99 -19.31
C ALA A 592 21.23 12.08 -19.52
N LEU A 593 22.20 12.19 -18.61
CA LEU A 593 23.31 13.16 -18.74
C LEU A 593 24.25 12.83 -19.91
N SER A 594 24.43 11.54 -20.25
CA SER A 594 25.29 11.09 -21.33
C SER A 594 24.64 11.19 -22.72
N THR A 595 23.30 11.32 -22.79
CA THR A 595 22.58 11.45 -24.06
C THR A 595 22.92 12.80 -24.70
N SER A 596 23.22 12.81 -26.01
CA SER A 596 23.42 14.06 -26.77
C SER A 596 22.16 14.93 -26.76
N GLN A 597 22.29 16.22 -27.07
CA GLN A 597 21.14 17.14 -27.15
C GLN A 597 20.40 17.08 -28.50
N GLU A 598 20.52 15.97 -29.24
CA GLU A 598 19.80 15.79 -30.50
C GLU A 598 18.28 15.60 -30.31
#